data_06438cdcb4abf88a26bf034a8826ffee
#
_entry.id   06438cdcb4abf88a26bf034a8826ffee
#
_cell.length_a   1.000
_cell.length_b   1.000
_cell.length_c   1.000
_cell.angle_alpha   90.00
_cell.angle_beta   90.00
_cell.angle_gamma   90.00
#
_symmetry.space_group_name_H-M   'P 1'
#
loop_
_entity.id
_entity.type
_entity.pdbx_description
1 polymer ?
#
loop_
_entity_poly.entity_id
_entity_poly.type
_entity_poly.pdbx_seq_one_letter_code
_entity_poly.pdbx_strand_id
1 'polypeptide(L)'
;MKPILTGYLDDNGTSSFALCMEKAIKFGVDHLALRMFNKQPLIELSDGDLKKLLVDLKSERLKVSVIDSNILPYDLYDERKHANAVDEFKYMLKVADRLKVTHIFLRLPVINDVIEEYDTIEKKLGDYVDAAQRAAKKIVILPTLGYKTNTYVYIFKKMKSKYLTMAYDPVVIMMSNESTTTAYRLLRSYTSVFFAHDANHQNEPKLMGFGKTDVLKIMKKLVRDRFSGFIMMDHHFNPNMFALEEEKKGFFKKLFSNEKKQKEKKLTELSRIIFPDEETKNVTEDDIYENQIKLVLTLFK
;
A
#
# COMPACT_ATOMS: atom_id res chain seq x y z
N MET A 1 4.60 -14.49 16.22
CA MET A 1 3.62 -13.37 16.26
C MET A 1 2.95 -13.38 14.89
N LYS A 2 1.62 -13.21 14.80
CA LYS A 2 0.93 -13.11 13.50
C LYS A 2 1.09 -11.72 12.92
N PRO A 3 1.09 -11.56 11.59
CA PRO A 3 1.06 -10.24 10.97
C PRO A 3 -0.25 -9.51 11.31
N ILE A 4 -0.21 -8.20 11.29
CA ILE A 4 -1.36 -7.34 11.52
C ILE A 4 -1.96 -6.97 10.18
N LEU A 5 -3.28 -7.21 10.01
CA LEU A 5 -4.01 -6.74 8.84
C LEU A 5 -4.28 -5.24 8.98
N THR A 6 -4.04 -4.50 7.90
CA THR A 6 -4.26 -3.06 7.81
C THR A 6 -4.64 -2.67 6.38
N GLY A 7 -5.05 -1.43 6.16
CA GLY A 7 -5.30 -0.91 4.82
C GLY A 7 -5.78 0.53 4.82
N TYR A 8 -5.76 1.15 3.64
CA TYR A 8 -6.44 2.40 3.38
C TYR A 8 -7.91 2.10 3.06
N LEU A 9 -8.82 2.56 3.91
CA LEU A 9 -10.26 2.42 3.72
C LEU A 9 -10.92 3.74 3.26
N ASP A 10 -10.12 4.64 2.71
CA ASP A 10 -10.46 6.01 2.37
C ASP A 10 -10.89 6.22 0.91
N ASP A 11 -11.18 5.13 0.18
CA ASP A 11 -11.55 5.15 -1.23
C ASP A 11 -10.64 6.07 -2.07
N ASN A 12 -9.34 5.82 -1.95
CA ASN A 12 -8.30 6.62 -2.59
C ASN A 12 -8.30 8.11 -2.15
N GLY A 13 -8.61 8.35 -0.89
CA GLY A 13 -8.63 9.69 -0.29
C GLY A 13 -9.91 10.49 -0.56
N THR A 14 -10.94 9.89 -1.17
CA THR A 14 -12.19 10.57 -1.50
C THR A 14 -13.27 10.46 -0.42
N SER A 15 -13.14 9.49 0.49
CA SER A 15 -14.11 9.25 1.57
C SER A 15 -13.88 10.14 2.79
N SER A 16 -14.95 10.35 3.58
CA SER A 16 -14.83 10.91 4.92
C SER A 16 -14.20 9.89 5.88
N PHE A 17 -13.62 10.36 6.96
CA PHE A 17 -13.04 9.45 7.98
C PHE A 17 -14.13 8.62 8.68
N ALA A 18 -15.33 9.16 8.86
CA ALA A 18 -16.47 8.41 9.40
C ALA A 18 -16.77 7.16 8.55
N LEU A 19 -16.81 7.30 7.22
CA LEU A 19 -17.01 6.16 6.32
C LEU A 19 -15.85 5.16 6.39
N CYS A 20 -14.62 5.62 6.57
CA CYS A 20 -13.47 4.73 6.77
C CYS A 20 -13.63 3.88 8.04
N MET A 21 -14.12 4.49 9.14
CA MET A 21 -14.39 3.79 10.40
C MET A 21 -15.53 2.78 10.25
N GLU A 22 -16.62 3.13 9.59
CA GLU A 22 -17.74 2.21 9.30
C GLU A 22 -17.22 0.97 8.53
N LYS A 23 -16.41 1.18 7.50
CA LYS A 23 -15.79 0.08 6.74
C LYS A 23 -14.86 -0.77 7.62
N ALA A 24 -14.03 -0.13 8.46
CA ALA A 24 -13.14 -0.84 9.37
C ALA A 24 -13.91 -1.79 10.30
N ILE A 25 -14.98 -1.30 10.90
CA ILE A 25 -15.87 -2.08 11.77
C ILE A 25 -16.55 -3.21 10.99
N LYS A 26 -17.12 -2.88 9.82
CA LYS A 26 -17.80 -3.84 8.95
C LYS A 26 -16.92 -5.02 8.58
N PHE A 27 -15.65 -4.76 8.26
CA PHE A 27 -14.71 -5.79 7.80
C PHE A 27 -13.84 -6.38 8.92
N GLY A 28 -13.99 -5.93 10.16
CA GLY A 28 -13.18 -6.41 11.27
C GLY A 28 -11.70 -6.03 11.17
N VAL A 29 -11.39 -4.88 10.55
CA VAL A 29 -10.03 -4.34 10.41
C VAL A 29 -9.83 -3.31 11.54
N ASP A 30 -9.17 -3.70 12.61
CA ASP A 30 -8.95 -2.84 13.79
C ASP A 30 -7.69 -1.96 13.71
N HIS A 31 -6.88 -2.14 12.66
CA HIS A 31 -5.68 -1.35 12.39
C HIS A 31 -5.77 -0.68 11.02
N LEU A 32 -5.76 0.64 10.99
CA LEU A 32 -5.82 1.44 9.76
C LEU A 32 -4.43 1.88 9.31
N ALA A 33 -4.22 1.92 8.00
CA ALA A 33 -3.19 2.76 7.42
C ALA A 33 -3.82 4.13 7.09
N LEU A 34 -3.12 5.22 7.38
CA LEU A 34 -3.64 6.56 7.14
C LEU A 34 -2.73 7.36 6.22
N ARG A 35 -3.33 8.06 5.27
CA ARG A 35 -2.70 9.06 4.41
C ARG A 35 -3.47 10.38 4.41
N MET A 36 -4.76 10.33 4.74
CA MET A 36 -5.66 11.47 4.78
C MET A 36 -6.61 11.39 5.98
N PHE A 37 -7.12 12.54 6.39
CA PHE A 37 -8.22 12.68 7.33
C PHE A 37 -9.24 13.65 6.74
N ASN A 38 -10.47 13.18 6.47
CA ASN A 38 -11.52 13.96 5.82
C ASN A 38 -11.08 14.65 4.52
N LYS A 39 -10.42 13.89 3.65
CA LYS A 39 -9.87 14.32 2.33
C LYS A 39 -8.68 15.28 2.42
N GLN A 40 -8.16 15.55 3.59
CA GLN A 40 -6.97 16.39 3.79
C GLN A 40 -5.76 15.51 4.11
N PRO A 41 -4.60 15.72 3.46
CA PRO A 41 -3.37 15.00 3.77
C PRO A 41 -2.96 15.17 5.23
N LEU A 42 -2.41 14.11 5.85
CA LEU A 42 -2.01 14.15 7.26
C LEU A 42 -0.98 15.26 7.56
N ILE A 43 -0.15 15.59 6.59
CA ILE A 43 0.89 16.62 6.70
C ILE A 43 0.31 18.04 6.82
N GLU A 44 -0.93 18.25 6.42
CA GLU A 44 -1.62 19.55 6.44
C GLU A 44 -2.56 19.70 7.64
N LEU A 45 -2.67 18.67 8.50
CA LEU A 45 -3.62 18.69 9.62
C LEU A 45 -3.23 19.71 10.70
N SER A 46 -4.20 20.46 11.14
CA SER A 46 -4.07 21.30 12.32
C SER A 46 -4.04 20.46 13.62
N ASP A 47 -3.60 21.07 14.72
CA ASP A 47 -3.69 20.43 16.04
C ASP A 47 -5.14 20.09 16.45
N GLY A 48 -6.12 20.86 15.97
CA GLY A 48 -7.54 20.60 16.17
C GLY A 48 -7.99 19.34 15.42
N ASP A 49 -7.59 19.19 14.15
CA ASP A 49 -7.92 18.02 13.34
C ASP A 49 -7.28 16.75 13.90
N LEU A 50 -6.01 16.83 14.36
CA LEU A 50 -5.35 15.71 15.01
C LEU A 50 -6.04 15.29 16.33
N LYS A 51 -6.54 16.24 17.11
CA LYS A 51 -7.33 15.93 18.31
C LYS A 51 -8.62 15.24 17.94
N LYS A 52 -9.32 15.71 16.90
CA LYS A 52 -10.56 15.10 16.41
C LYS A 52 -10.28 13.67 15.92
N LEU A 53 -9.28 13.47 15.07
CA LEU A 53 -8.86 12.16 14.59
C LEU A 53 -8.59 11.18 15.76
N LEU A 54 -7.91 11.63 16.81
CA LEU A 54 -7.64 10.81 18.01
C LEU A 54 -8.92 10.44 18.76
N VAL A 55 -9.89 11.37 18.87
CA VAL A 55 -11.20 11.11 19.51
C VAL A 55 -11.96 10.08 18.69
N ASP A 56 -12.04 10.26 17.37
CA ASP A 56 -12.74 9.37 16.44
C ASP A 56 -12.15 7.95 16.48
N LEU A 57 -10.82 7.81 16.43
CA LEU A 57 -10.14 6.51 16.55
C LEU A 57 -10.43 5.82 17.89
N LYS A 58 -10.44 6.60 18.98
CA LYS A 58 -10.68 6.06 20.33
C LYS A 58 -12.12 5.61 20.54
N SER A 59 -13.12 6.32 19.97
CA SER A 59 -14.53 5.96 20.11
C SER A 59 -14.80 4.57 19.55
N GLU A 60 -14.17 4.21 18.44
CA GLU A 60 -14.33 2.92 17.76
C GLU A 60 -13.23 1.91 18.12
N ARG A 61 -12.32 2.23 19.05
CA ARG A 61 -11.18 1.38 19.46
C ARG A 61 -10.25 1.02 18.31
N LEU A 62 -10.20 1.84 17.27
CA LEU A 62 -9.33 1.65 16.11
C LEU A 62 -7.91 2.13 16.44
N LYS A 63 -6.94 1.49 15.81
CA LYS A 63 -5.51 1.82 15.91
C LYS A 63 -4.97 2.22 14.54
N VAL A 64 -3.86 2.93 14.53
CA VAL A 64 -3.14 3.24 13.29
C VAL A 64 -1.84 2.42 13.27
N SER A 65 -1.64 1.67 12.19
CA SER A 65 -0.46 0.83 11.98
C SER A 65 0.67 1.56 11.27
N VAL A 66 0.32 2.27 10.21
CA VAL A 66 1.23 2.95 9.30
C VAL A 66 0.62 4.29 8.88
N ILE A 67 1.42 5.33 8.74
CA ILE A 67 1.00 6.58 8.09
C ILE A 67 1.82 6.84 6.83
N ASP A 68 1.19 7.42 5.82
CA ASP A 68 1.91 7.93 4.64
C ASP A 68 2.35 9.38 4.92
N SER A 69 3.63 9.66 4.70
CA SER A 69 4.15 11.02 4.82
C SER A 69 3.62 11.96 3.73
N ASN A 70 3.09 11.41 2.64
CA ASN A 70 2.70 12.13 1.43
C ASN A 70 3.83 12.94 0.78
N ILE A 71 5.08 12.76 1.23
CA ILE A 71 6.25 13.39 0.61
C ILE A 71 6.46 12.76 -0.77
N LEU A 72 6.41 13.58 -1.81
CA LEU A 72 6.59 13.15 -3.18
C LEU A 72 8.09 13.00 -3.52
N PRO A 73 8.44 12.12 -4.48
CA PRO A 73 9.79 12.06 -5.01
C PRO A 73 10.23 13.42 -5.56
N TYR A 74 11.46 13.76 -5.32
CA TYR A 74 12.10 14.99 -5.81
C TYR A 74 13.46 14.68 -6.41
N ASP A 75 14.03 15.62 -7.18
CA ASP A 75 15.36 15.47 -7.74
C ASP A 75 16.41 15.33 -6.63
N LEU A 76 17.24 14.27 -6.71
CA LEU A 76 18.25 13.95 -5.69
C LEU A 76 19.18 15.13 -5.37
N TYR A 77 19.44 16.00 -6.34
CA TYR A 77 20.36 17.14 -6.22
C TYR A 77 19.66 18.45 -5.87
N ASP A 78 18.33 18.47 -5.74
CA ASP A 78 17.58 19.66 -5.30
C ASP A 78 17.66 19.80 -3.76
N GLU A 79 18.66 20.57 -3.30
CA GLU A 79 18.89 20.81 -1.86
C GLU A 79 17.70 21.48 -1.17
N ARG A 80 17.01 22.39 -1.87
CA ARG A 80 15.86 23.12 -1.29
C ARG A 80 14.68 22.20 -1.07
N LYS A 81 14.34 21.39 -2.09
CA LYS A 81 13.25 20.40 -1.93
C LYS A 81 13.59 19.35 -0.89
N HIS A 82 14.87 18.93 -0.83
CA HIS A 82 15.30 18.02 0.22
C HIS A 82 15.11 18.60 1.62
N ALA A 83 15.58 19.83 1.87
CA ALA A 83 15.43 20.47 3.17
C ALA A 83 13.95 20.57 3.59
N ASN A 84 13.08 21.01 2.67
CA ASN A 84 11.64 21.07 2.92
C ASN A 84 11.06 19.67 3.24
N ALA A 85 11.40 18.65 2.46
CA ALA A 85 10.91 17.28 2.66
C ALA A 85 11.38 16.68 4.00
N VAL A 86 12.60 17.00 4.45
CA VAL A 86 13.09 16.60 5.78
C VAL A 86 12.30 17.29 6.90
N ASP A 87 11.96 18.57 6.75
CA ASP A 87 11.15 19.29 7.76
C ASP A 87 9.71 18.79 7.78
N GLU A 88 9.12 18.50 6.64
CA GLU A 88 7.83 17.82 6.50
C GLU A 88 7.86 16.45 7.19
N PHE A 89 8.92 15.67 6.99
CA PHE A 89 9.07 14.37 7.64
C PHE A 89 9.20 14.50 9.16
N LYS A 90 9.93 15.49 9.67
CA LYS A 90 9.99 15.78 11.12
C LYS A 90 8.61 16.12 11.70
N TYR A 91 7.77 16.84 10.94
CA TYR A 91 6.38 17.07 11.33
C TYR A 91 5.60 15.75 11.39
N MET A 92 5.74 14.90 10.36
CA MET A 92 5.09 13.59 10.35
C MET A 92 5.54 12.66 11.47
N LEU A 93 6.79 12.79 11.96
CA LEU A 93 7.24 12.09 13.17
C LEU A 93 6.45 12.52 14.41
N LYS A 94 6.10 13.81 14.54
CA LYS A 94 5.24 14.31 15.64
C LYS A 94 3.81 13.78 15.50
N VAL A 95 3.27 13.74 14.28
CA VAL A 95 1.95 13.13 14.00
C VAL A 95 1.96 11.64 14.39
N ALA A 96 3.00 10.90 13.94
CA ALA A 96 3.17 9.49 14.28
C ALA A 96 3.25 9.25 15.79
N ASP A 97 3.90 10.14 16.53
CA ASP A 97 3.99 10.03 17.98
C ASP A 97 2.62 10.19 18.64
N ARG A 98 1.85 11.22 18.26
CA ARG A 98 0.48 11.43 18.76
C ARG A 98 -0.44 10.27 18.45
N LEU A 99 -0.35 9.67 17.24
CA LEU A 99 -1.13 8.52 16.80
C LEU A 99 -0.58 7.18 17.34
N LYS A 100 0.55 7.19 18.06
CA LYS A 100 1.27 5.99 18.54
C LYS A 100 1.69 5.04 17.42
N VAL A 101 1.97 5.57 16.25
CA VAL A 101 2.43 4.84 15.08
C VAL A 101 3.94 4.71 15.09
N THR A 102 4.45 3.57 14.65
CA THR A 102 5.89 3.30 14.57
C THR A 102 6.43 3.29 13.13
N HIS A 103 5.59 3.18 12.12
CA HIS A 103 5.96 3.01 10.72
C HIS A 103 5.43 4.16 9.87
N ILE A 104 6.31 4.79 9.09
CA ILE A 104 5.97 5.93 8.23
C ILE A 104 6.45 5.63 6.82
N PHE A 105 5.54 5.68 5.84
CA PHE A 105 5.90 5.54 4.44
C PHE A 105 6.69 6.75 3.94
N LEU A 106 7.74 6.47 3.21
CA LEU A 106 8.58 7.44 2.52
C LEU A 106 8.87 6.96 1.10
N ARG A 107 8.89 7.88 0.15
CA ARG A 107 9.33 7.61 -1.23
C ARG A 107 10.77 8.10 -1.39
N LEU A 108 11.58 7.33 -2.13
CA LEU A 108 12.93 7.74 -2.45
C LEU A 108 12.92 8.97 -3.36
N PRO A 109 13.93 9.84 -3.29
CA PRO A 109 14.17 10.82 -4.33
C PRO A 109 14.42 10.14 -5.68
N VAL A 110 14.40 10.90 -6.75
CA VAL A 110 14.69 10.36 -8.10
C VAL A 110 16.16 9.98 -8.17
N ILE A 111 16.43 8.69 -8.38
CA ILE A 111 17.76 8.09 -8.48
C ILE A 111 17.93 7.57 -9.91
N ASN A 112 19.00 7.95 -10.57
CA ASN A 112 19.34 7.46 -11.92
C ASN A 112 20.28 6.26 -11.84
N ASP A 113 21.39 6.36 -11.11
CA ASP A 113 22.32 5.27 -10.84
C ASP A 113 22.64 5.18 -9.35
N VAL A 114 22.21 4.09 -8.72
CA VAL A 114 22.38 3.89 -7.27
C VAL A 114 23.82 3.72 -6.83
N ILE A 115 24.71 3.31 -7.74
CA ILE A 115 26.13 3.10 -7.44
C ILE A 115 26.89 4.43 -7.50
N GLU A 116 26.71 5.15 -8.60
CA GLU A 116 27.37 6.43 -8.84
C GLU A 116 26.87 7.53 -7.89
N GLU A 117 25.57 7.52 -7.58
CA GLU A 117 24.91 8.53 -6.74
C GLU A 117 24.90 8.17 -5.24
N TYR A 118 25.54 7.06 -4.83
CA TYR A 118 25.34 6.51 -3.49
C TYR A 118 25.70 7.49 -2.37
N ASP A 119 26.81 8.21 -2.48
CA ASP A 119 27.24 9.14 -1.43
C ASP A 119 26.21 10.24 -1.19
N THR A 120 25.57 10.72 -2.27
CA THR A 120 24.47 11.69 -2.18
C THR A 120 23.22 11.05 -1.59
N ILE A 121 22.87 9.83 -2.03
CA ILE A 121 21.75 9.06 -1.49
C ILE A 121 21.93 8.81 0.01
N GLU A 122 23.11 8.37 0.43
CA GLU A 122 23.42 8.10 1.84
C GLU A 122 23.26 9.36 2.70
N LYS A 123 23.78 10.48 2.24
CA LYS A 123 23.61 11.77 2.91
C LYS A 123 22.14 12.15 3.05
N LYS A 124 21.39 12.13 1.93
CA LYS A 124 19.95 12.52 1.90
C LYS A 124 19.08 11.59 2.74
N LEU A 125 19.23 10.28 2.60
CA LEU A 125 18.49 9.33 3.42
C LEU A 125 18.96 9.34 4.88
N GLY A 126 20.21 9.66 5.14
CA GLY A 126 20.76 9.82 6.49
C GLY A 126 19.98 10.82 7.31
N ASP A 127 19.63 11.98 6.74
CA ASP A 127 18.85 13.01 7.42
C ASP A 127 17.48 12.48 7.92
N TYR A 128 16.80 11.67 7.11
CA TYR A 128 15.53 11.02 7.51
C TYR A 128 15.75 9.92 8.54
N VAL A 129 16.79 9.09 8.35
CA VAL A 129 17.12 7.98 9.26
C VAL A 129 17.47 8.50 10.64
N ASP A 130 18.26 9.57 10.74
CA ASP A 130 18.64 10.20 11.99
C ASP A 130 17.43 10.80 12.72
N ALA A 131 16.52 11.44 11.98
CA ALA A 131 15.28 11.96 12.53
C ALA A 131 14.38 10.82 13.06
N ALA A 132 14.21 9.76 12.27
CA ALA A 132 13.43 8.58 12.63
C ALA A 132 14.02 7.84 13.84
N GLN A 133 15.35 7.72 13.91
CA GLN A 133 16.07 7.11 15.04
C GLN A 133 15.80 7.88 16.33
N ARG A 134 15.93 9.22 16.30
CA ARG A 134 15.66 10.07 17.48
C ARG A 134 14.23 9.94 17.96
N ALA A 135 13.27 9.76 17.06
CA ALA A 135 11.87 9.57 17.36
C ALA A 135 11.48 8.10 17.65
N ALA A 136 12.42 7.14 17.60
CA ALA A 136 12.17 5.70 17.71
C ALA A 136 11.08 5.21 16.74
N LYS A 137 11.05 5.75 15.50
CA LYS A 137 10.12 5.38 14.43
C LYS A 137 10.88 4.68 13.31
N LYS A 138 10.18 3.94 12.46
CA LYS A 138 10.73 3.26 11.28
C LYS A 138 10.26 3.93 10.01
N ILE A 139 11.19 4.17 9.11
CA ILE A 139 10.91 4.54 7.73
C ILE A 139 10.58 3.25 6.97
N VAL A 140 9.51 3.29 6.21
CA VAL A 140 9.11 2.23 5.30
C VAL A 140 9.18 2.77 3.88
N ILE A 141 10.22 2.40 3.14
CA ILE A 141 10.36 2.83 1.74
C ILE A 141 9.25 2.18 0.90
N LEU A 142 8.49 3.00 0.21
CA LEU A 142 7.54 2.54 -0.81
C LEU A 142 8.29 2.23 -2.10
N PRO A 143 8.04 1.07 -2.73
CA PRO A 143 8.64 0.78 -4.01
C PRO A 143 8.10 1.73 -5.08
N THR A 144 9.00 2.19 -5.95
CA THR A 144 8.71 3.12 -7.04
C THR A 144 8.79 2.37 -8.36
N LEU A 145 7.82 2.58 -9.24
CA LEU A 145 7.81 1.99 -10.56
C LEU A 145 9.09 2.41 -11.34
N GLY A 146 9.72 1.44 -11.97
CA GLY A 146 10.96 1.63 -12.71
C GLY A 146 12.23 1.35 -11.90
N TYR A 147 12.19 1.39 -10.57
CA TYR A 147 13.34 0.98 -9.77
C TYR A 147 13.45 -0.54 -9.68
N LYS A 148 14.67 -1.03 -9.82
CA LYS A 148 14.97 -2.45 -9.72
C LYS A 148 15.16 -2.88 -8.27
N THR A 149 14.87 -4.15 -7.99
CA THR A 149 15.12 -4.77 -6.68
C THR A 149 16.53 -4.51 -6.16
N ASN A 150 17.53 -4.57 -7.04
CA ASN A 150 18.92 -4.35 -6.67
C ASN A 150 19.21 -2.93 -6.18
N THR A 151 18.48 -1.92 -6.64
CA THR A 151 18.57 -0.54 -6.14
C THR A 151 18.28 -0.51 -4.63
N TYR A 152 17.18 -1.11 -4.22
CA TYR A 152 16.79 -1.18 -2.80
C TYR A 152 17.77 -2.01 -1.99
N VAL A 153 18.15 -3.20 -2.51
CA VAL A 153 19.11 -4.09 -1.83
C VAL A 153 20.46 -3.38 -1.60
N TYR A 154 20.92 -2.61 -2.57
CA TYR A 154 22.16 -1.85 -2.47
C TYR A 154 22.07 -0.81 -1.34
N ILE A 155 21.02 0.01 -1.35
CA ILE A 155 20.78 1.03 -0.31
C ILE A 155 20.73 0.39 1.09
N PHE A 156 19.91 -0.64 1.28
CA PHE A 156 19.76 -1.29 2.59
C PHE A 156 21.05 -1.94 3.09
N LYS A 157 21.79 -2.60 2.20
CA LYS A 157 23.07 -3.22 2.55
C LYS A 157 24.14 -2.21 2.95
N LYS A 158 24.15 -1.05 2.33
CA LYS A 158 25.11 0.02 2.61
C LYS A 158 24.73 0.79 3.88
N MET A 159 23.50 1.26 3.99
CA MET A 159 23.04 2.06 5.13
C MET A 159 22.96 1.29 6.45
N LYS A 160 22.67 -0.03 6.42
CA LYS A 160 22.63 -0.92 7.60
C LYS A 160 21.83 -0.39 8.79
N SER A 161 20.77 0.36 8.55
CA SER A 161 19.94 0.95 9.60
C SER A 161 18.75 0.06 9.95
N LYS A 162 18.53 -0.21 11.24
CA LYS A 162 17.32 -0.88 11.75
C LYS A 162 16.06 -0.03 11.67
N TYR A 163 16.22 1.26 11.44
CA TYR A 163 15.12 2.21 11.28
C TYR A 163 14.68 2.38 9.83
N LEU A 164 15.40 1.79 8.89
CA LEU A 164 15.07 1.79 7.47
C LEU A 164 14.57 0.41 7.05
N THR A 165 13.31 0.35 6.63
CA THR A 165 12.63 -0.85 6.15
C THR A 165 11.92 -0.55 4.84
N MET A 166 11.24 -1.51 4.24
CA MET A 166 10.45 -1.24 3.04
C MET A 166 9.08 -1.93 3.05
N ALA A 167 8.19 -1.40 2.25
CA ALA A 167 6.99 -2.07 1.82
C ALA A 167 7.33 -2.99 0.63
N TYR A 168 6.83 -4.20 0.65
CA TYR A 168 6.91 -5.10 -0.50
C TYR A 168 5.61 -5.05 -1.28
N ASP A 169 5.65 -4.54 -2.50
CA ASP A 169 4.51 -4.46 -3.40
C ASP A 169 4.74 -5.37 -4.62
N PRO A 170 4.04 -6.52 -4.71
CA PRO A 170 4.25 -7.45 -5.80
C PRO A 170 3.82 -6.89 -7.16
N VAL A 171 2.85 -5.96 -7.21
CA VAL A 171 2.40 -5.34 -8.44
C VAL A 171 3.47 -4.40 -8.99
N VAL A 172 4.03 -3.52 -8.15
CA VAL A 172 5.10 -2.59 -8.57
C VAL A 172 6.34 -3.35 -9.04
N ILE A 173 6.71 -4.44 -8.36
CA ILE A 173 7.85 -5.28 -8.76
C ILE A 173 7.59 -5.92 -10.14
N MET A 174 6.40 -6.51 -10.34
CA MET A 174 6.03 -7.10 -11.63
C MET A 174 6.01 -6.06 -12.75
N MET A 175 5.43 -4.88 -12.49
CA MET A 175 5.38 -3.77 -13.45
C MET A 175 6.77 -3.18 -13.76
N SER A 176 7.74 -3.38 -12.88
CA SER A 176 9.16 -3.07 -13.13
C SER A 176 9.88 -4.17 -13.92
N ASN A 177 9.14 -5.14 -14.49
CA ASN A 177 9.66 -6.28 -15.26
C ASN A 177 10.66 -7.12 -14.45
N GLU A 178 10.34 -7.43 -13.20
CA GLU A 178 11.12 -8.29 -12.33
C GLU A 178 10.32 -9.48 -11.81
N SER A 179 11.02 -10.57 -11.49
CA SER A 179 10.41 -11.72 -10.84
C SER A 179 10.06 -11.39 -9.39
N THR A 180 8.77 -11.35 -9.08
CA THR A 180 8.25 -11.04 -7.74
C THR A 180 8.77 -12.01 -6.69
N THR A 181 8.85 -13.31 -6.99
CA THR A 181 9.37 -14.30 -6.03
C THR A 181 10.86 -14.20 -5.79
N THR A 182 11.64 -13.76 -6.79
CA THR A 182 13.09 -13.49 -6.64
C THR A 182 13.31 -12.20 -5.86
N ALA A 183 12.58 -11.14 -6.18
CA ALA A 183 12.64 -9.88 -5.46
C ALA A 183 12.30 -10.07 -3.97
N TYR A 184 11.24 -10.83 -3.66
CA TYR A 184 10.91 -11.15 -2.27
C TYR A 184 12.06 -11.85 -1.53
N ARG A 185 12.73 -12.82 -2.17
CA ARG A 185 13.87 -13.52 -1.56
C ARG A 185 15.00 -12.56 -1.18
N LEU A 186 15.23 -11.52 -1.98
CA LEU A 186 16.28 -10.53 -1.76
C LEU A 186 15.89 -9.48 -0.71
N LEU A 187 14.60 -9.11 -0.66
CA LEU A 187 14.09 -8.00 0.15
C LEU A 187 13.44 -8.43 1.47
N ARG A 188 13.19 -9.72 1.68
CA ARG A 188 12.41 -10.22 2.84
C ARG A 188 12.90 -9.75 4.20
N SER A 189 14.23 -9.62 4.38
CA SER A 189 14.84 -9.17 5.65
C SER A 189 14.62 -7.68 5.94
N TYR A 190 14.24 -6.91 4.92
CA TYR A 190 13.97 -5.48 5.02
C TYR A 190 12.46 -5.17 4.99
N THR A 191 11.63 -6.17 4.65
CA THR A 191 10.19 -5.99 4.50
C THR A 191 9.49 -5.89 5.85
N SER A 192 8.81 -4.79 6.12
CA SER A 192 7.96 -4.60 7.30
C SER A 192 6.47 -4.46 6.96
N VAL A 193 6.14 -4.11 5.71
CA VAL A 193 4.79 -4.03 5.17
C VAL A 193 4.72 -4.85 3.89
N PHE A 194 3.66 -5.62 3.70
CA PHE A 194 3.40 -6.39 2.49
C PHE A 194 2.04 -5.98 1.91
N PHE A 195 2.02 -5.54 0.66
CA PHE A 195 0.78 -5.25 -0.05
C PHE A 195 0.16 -6.54 -0.60
N ALA A 196 -1.01 -6.88 -0.08
CA ALA A 196 -1.77 -8.07 -0.47
C ALA A 196 -2.76 -7.73 -1.58
N HIS A 197 -2.26 -7.59 -2.79
CA HIS A 197 -3.05 -7.35 -3.99
C HIS A 197 -2.44 -8.03 -5.21
N ASP A 198 -3.21 -8.18 -6.27
CA ASP A 198 -2.81 -8.84 -7.50
C ASP A 198 -3.25 -8.04 -8.73
N ALA A 199 -2.51 -8.15 -9.82
CA ALA A 199 -2.80 -7.50 -11.08
C ALA A 199 -2.31 -8.34 -12.26
N ASN A 200 -2.78 -8.04 -13.46
CA ASN A 200 -2.20 -8.58 -14.70
C ASN A 200 -1.05 -7.68 -15.20
N HIS A 201 -0.45 -8.06 -16.33
CA HIS A 201 0.67 -7.30 -16.92
C HIS A 201 0.28 -5.92 -17.46
N GLN A 202 -1.00 -5.63 -17.62
CA GLN A 202 -1.55 -4.32 -18.00
C GLN A 202 -1.84 -3.44 -16.78
N ASN A 203 -1.42 -3.86 -15.57
CA ASN A 203 -1.72 -3.20 -14.31
C ASN A 203 -3.23 -3.14 -13.96
N GLU A 204 -4.02 -4.06 -14.54
CA GLU A 204 -5.42 -4.17 -14.14
C GLU A 204 -5.53 -5.01 -12.87
N PRO A 205 -6.24 -4.53 -11.85
CA PRO A 205 -6.48 -5.25 -10.61
C PRO A 205 -7.18 -6.60 -10.85
N LYS A 206 -6.75 -7.63 -10.14
CA LYS A 206 -7.34 -8.98 -10.14
C LYS A 206 -7.54 -9.46 -8.71
N LEU A 207 -8.44 -10.41 -8.51
CA LEU A 207 -8.51 -11.14 -7.25
C LEU A 207 -7.15 -11.81 -6.97
N MET A 208 -6.73 -11.86 -5.71
CA MET A 208 -5.47 -12.51 -5.34
C MET A 208 -5.43 -13.96 -5.82
N GLY A 209 -4.39 -14.29 -6.57
CA GLY A 209 -4.21 -15.59 -7.22
C GLY A 209 -4.73 -15.70 -8.66
N PHE A 210 -5.47 -14.71 -9.15
CA PHE A 210 -5.97 -14.63 -10.52
C PHE A 210 -5.17 -13.65 -11.39
N GLY A 211 -4.22 -12.94 -10.82
CA GLY A 211 -3.29 -12.06 -11.52
C GLY A 211 -1.98 -12.76 -11.91
N LYS A 212 -0.93 -11.98 -12.03
CA LYS A 212 0.41 -12.42 -12.48
C LYS A 212 1.53 -12.12 -11.48
N THR A 213 1.19 -11.62 -10.28
CA THR A 213 2.18 -11.20 -9.28
C THR A 213 2.71 -12.34 -8.41
N ASP A 214 2.19 -13.55 -8.54
CA ASP A 214 2.50 -14.67 -7.63
C ASP A 214 2.21 -14.37 -6.14
N VAL A 215 1.31 -13.43 -5.84
CA VAL A 215 1.03 -12.94 -4.49
C VAL A 215 0.78 -14.07 -3.49
N LEU A 216 -0.02 -15.09 -3.83
CA LEU A 216 -0.30 -16.22 -2.95
C LEU A 216 0.94 -17.08 -2.66
N LYS A 217 1.84 -17.25 -3.66
CA LYS A 217 3.12 -17.95 -3.44
C LYS A 217 4.01 -17.18 -2.47
N ILE A 218 4.01 -15.84 -2.58
CA ILE A 218 4.79 -14.97 -1.68
C ILE A 218 4.18 -14.99 -0.28
N MET A 219 2.85 -14.92 -0.15
CA MET A 219 2.18 -15.01 1.15
C MET A 219 2.46 -16.35 1.87
N LYS A 220 2.50 -17.47 1.16
CA LYS A 220 2.96 -18.76 1.73
C LYS A 220 4.41 -18.69 2.21
N LYS A 221 5.29 -17.94 1.52
CA LYS A 221 6.67 -17.70 1.99
C LYS A 221 6.70 -16.80 3.22
N LEU A 222 5.86 -15.75 3.31
CA LEU A 222 5.70 -14.93 4.52
C LEU A 222 5.32 -15.78 5.74
N VAL A 223 4.37 -16.69 5.59
CA VAL A 223 3.98 -17.65 6.66
C VAL A 223 5.17 -18.50 7.09
N ARG A 224 5.87 -19.13 6.13
CA ARG A 224 7.07 -19.94 6.40
C ARG A 224 8.16 -19.15 7.10
N ASP A 225 8.37 -17.90 6.67
CA ASP A 225 9.42 -17.02 7.19
C ASP A 225 8.98 -16.32 8.50
N ARG A 226 7.79 -16.68 9.04
CA ARG A 226 7.22 -16.13 10.29
C ARG A 226 7.13 -14.61 10.27
N PHE A 227 6.70 -14.04 9.15
CA PHE A 227 6.51 -12.60 9.01
C PHE A 227 5.56 -12.07 10.08
N SER A 228 5.97 -11.01 10.76
CA SER A 228 5.21 -10.38 11.86
C SER A 228 4.96 -8.89 11.64
N GLY A 229 5.12 -8.41 10.40
CA GLY A 229 4.84 -7.04 10.00
C GLY A 229 3.36 -6.80 9.69
N PHE A 230 3.10 -5.86 8.79
CA PHE A 230 1.75 -5.49 8.38
C PHE A 230 1.41 -6.09 7.01
N ILE A 231 0.22 -6.67 6.90
CA ILE A 231 -0.38 -7.03 5.61
C ILE A 231 -1.36 -5.92 5.24
N MET A 232 -1.06 -5.22 4.17
CA MET A 232 -1.83 -4.07 3.73
C MET A 232 -2.77 -4.43 2.59
N MET A 233 -4.04 -4.10 2.75
CA MET A 233 -5.10 -4.28 1.77
C MET A 233 -5.86 -2.98 1.58
N ASP A 234 -5.95 -2.52 0.34
CA ASP A 234 -6.65 -1.28 0.00
C ASP A 234 -8.05 -1.56 -0.52
N HIS A 235 -9.06 -0.91 0.07
CA HIS A 235 -10.45 -1.09 -0.35
C HIS A 235 -10.69 -0.56 -1.77
N HIS A 236 -10.12 0.57 -2.14
CA HIS A 236 -10.30 1.20 -3.45
C HIS A 236 -9.75 0.38 -4.63
N PHE A 237 -8.99 -0.67 -4.36
CA PHE A 237 -8.50 -1.59 -5.37
C PHE A 237 -9.63 -2.35 -6.08
N ASN A 238 -10.70 -2.65 -5.36
CA ASN A 238 -11.77 -3.50 -5.84
C ASN A 238 -12.66 -2.88 -6.94
N PRO A 239 -13.00 -1.58 -6.92
CA PRO A 239 -13.82 -0.96 -7.97
C PRO A 239 -13.27 -1.16 -9.37
N ASN A 240 -11.96 -1.15 -9.52
CA ASN A 240 -11.30 -1.31 -10.81
C ASN A 240 -11.48 -2.72 -11.41
N MET A 241 -11.85 -3.72 -10.62
CA MET A 241 -12.17 -5.06 -11.11
C MET A 241 -13.45 -5.08 -11.94
N PHE A 242 -14.33 -4.11 -11.73
CA PHE A 242 -15.56 -3.94 -12.51
C PHE A 242 -15.38 -3.03 -13.72
N ALA A 243 -14.22 -2.35 -13.83
CA ALA A 243 -13.95 -1.51 -15.00
C ALA A 243 -13.93 -2.37 -16.26
N LEU A 244 -14.62 -1.90 -17.28
CA LEU A 244 -14.58 -2.52 -18.60
C LEU A 244 -13.24 -2.15 -19.24
N GLU A 245 -12.62 -3.13 -19.91
CA GLU A 245 -11.46 -2.84 -20.74
C GLU A 245 -11.87 -1.83 -21.81
N GLU A 246 -11.23 -0.67 -21.84
CA GLU A 246 -11.28 0.23 -22.97
C GLU A 246 -10.55 -0.44 -24.13
N GLU A 247 -11.22 -1.36 -24.84
CA GLU A 247 -10.73 -1.75 -26.15
C GLU A 247 -10.62 -0.46 -26.98
N LYS A 248 -9.48 -0.25 -27.66
CA LYS A 248 -9.35 0.75 -28.73
C LYS A 248 -10.29 0.39 -29.87
N LYS A 249 -11.60 0.55 -29.63
CA LYS A 249 -12.66 0.25 -30.59
C LYS A 249 -12.77 1.40 -31.56
N GLY A 250 -12.67 1.11 -32.85
CA GLY A 250 -12.99 2.08 -33.89
C GLY A 250 -14.41 2.61 -33.68
N PHE A 251 -14.64 3.86 -34.10
CA PHE A 251 -15.86 4.66 -33.89
C PHE A 251 -17.18 3.89 -34.13
N PHE A 252 -17.23 2.94 -35.06
CA PHE A 252 -18.40 2.10 -35.36
C PHE A 252 -18.68 0.99 -34.33
N LYS A 253 -17.65 0.48 -33.63
CA LYS A 253 -17.86 -0.55 -32.58
C LYS A 253 -18.39 0.05 -31.26
N LYS A 254 -18.14 1.32 -30.97
CA LYS A 254 -18.72 2.02 -29.80
C LYS A 254 -20.24 2.10 -29.83
N LEU A 255 -20.85 2.16 -31.03
CA LEU A 255 -22.32 2.26 -31.20
C LEU A 255 -23.06 0.94 -30.90
N PHE A 256 -22.37 -0.21 -30.96
CA PHE A 256 -22.98 -1.54 -30.77
C PHE A 256 -22.41 -2.33 -29.60
N SER A 257 -21.48 -1.77 -28.81
CA SER A 257 -20.98 -2.44 -27.64
C SER A 257 -21.99 -2.33 -26.49
N ASN A 258 -22.56 -3.46 -26.13
CA ASN A 258 -23.49 -3.58 -25.03
C ASN A 258 -22.70 -3.61 -23.71
N GLU A 259 -22.15 -2.45 -23.26
CA GLU A 259 -21.33 -2.29 -22.06
C GLU A 259 -22.01 -2.91 -20.83
N LYS A 260 -23.33 -2.82 -20.77
CA LYS A 260 -24.14 -3.41 -19.70
C LYS A 260 -23.98 -4.95 -19.68
N LYS A 261 -24.02 -5.61 -20.85
CA LYS A 261 -23.85 -7.07 -20.93
C LYS A 261 -22.42 -7.53 -20.58
N GLN A 262 -21.41 -6.74 -20.93
CA GLN A 262 -20.04 -7.05 -20.57
C GLN A 262 -19.81 -6.92 -19.07
N LYS A 263 -20.35 -5.87 -18.45
CA LYS A 263 -20.31 -5.69 -17.00
C LYS A 263 -21.04 -6.81 -16.27
N GLU A 264 -22.25 -7.18 -16.73
CA GLU A 264 -23.03 -8.30 -16.17
C GLU A 264 -22.26 -9.64 -16.30
N LYS A 265 -21.61 -9.90 -17.43
CA LYS A 265 -20.79 -11.10 -17.60
C LYS A 265 -19.61 -11.13 -16.62
N LYS A 266 -18.91 -10.02 -16.44
CA LYS A 266 -17.79 -9.89 -15.49
C LYS A 266 -18.26 -10.09 -14.04
N LEU A 267 -19.39 -9.48 -13.67
CA LEU A 267 -20.02 -9.67 -12.37
C LEU A 267 -20.44 -11.12 -12.13
N THR A 268 -21.02 -11.79 -13.14
CA THR A 268 -21.40 -13.21 -13.06
C THR A 268 -20.17 -14.10 -12.87
N GLU A 269 -19.07 -13.80 -13.56
CA GLU A 269 -17.80 -14.55 -13.40
C GLU A 269 -17.22 -14.37 -11.99
N LEU A 270 -17.17 -13.15 -11.47
CA LEU A 270 -16.73 -12.86 -10.11
C LEU A 270 -17.65 -13.50 -9.06
N SER A 271 -18.96 -13.49 -9.30
CA SER A 271 -19.93 -14.14 -8.42
C SER A 271 -19.67 -15.63 -8.28
N ARG A 272 -19.43 -16.33 -9.39
CA ARG A 272 -19.10 -17.77 -9.37
C ARG A 272 -17.79 -18.10 -8.64
N ILE A 273 -16.82 -17.17 -8.67
CA ILE A 273 -15.55 -17.35 -7.97
C ILE A 273 -15.71 -17.13 -6.47
N ILE A 274 -16.47 -16.09 -6.07
CA ILE A 274 -16.61 -15.67 -4.67
C ILE A 274 -17.69 -16.47 -3.95
N PHE A 275 -18.77 -16.80 -4.67
CA PHE A 275 -19.93 -17.55 -4.15
C PHE A 275 -20.26 -18.74 -5.05
N PRO A 276 -19.43 -19.81 -5.06
CA PRO A 276 -19.61 -20.93 -5.97
C PRO A 276 -20.95 -21.67 -5.84
N ASP A 277 -21.57 -21.58 -4.67
CA ASP A 277 -22.85 -22.25 -4.35
C ASP A 277 -24.08 -21.34 -4.54
N GLU A 278 -23.90 -20.09 -4.97
CA GLU A 278 -24.99 -19.10 -5.12
C GLU A 278 -25.04 -18.56 -6.56
N GLU A 279 -25.83 -19.17 -7.42
CA GLU A 279 -25.84 -18.84 -8.87
C GLU A 279 -26.38 -17.43 -9.23
N THR A 280 -27.08 -16.75 -8.33
CA THR A 280 -27.81 -15.51 -8.63
C THR A 280 -27.33 -14.29 -7.86
N LYS A 281 -26.29 -14.40 -7.03
CA LYS A 281 -25.83 -13.29 -6.20
C LYS A 281 -25.03 -12.26 -7.01
N ASN A 282 -25.47 -11.01 -6.94
CA ASN A 282 -24.70 -9.90 -7.49
C ASN A 282 -23.55 -9.55 -6.54
N VAL A 283 -22.31 -9.65 -7.03
CA VAL A 283 -21.11 -9.30 -6.27
C VAL A 283 -20.95 -7.79 -6.17
N THR A 284 -20.76 -7.30 -4.96
CA THR A 284 -20.42 -5.91 -4.66
C THR A 284 -18.93 -5.74 -4.41
N GLU A 285 -18.44 -4.50 -4.37
CA GLU A 285 -17.06 -4.18 -3.98
C GLU A 285 -16.75 -4.67 -2.57
N ASP A 286 -17.70 -4.57 -1.66
CA ASP A 286 -17.57 -5.03 -0.29
C ASP A 286 -17.45 -6.57 -0.21
N ASP A 287 -18.21 -7.31 -1.01
CA ASP A 287 -18.11 -8.77 -1.09
C ASP A 287 -16.70 -9.20 -1.56
N ILE A 288 -16.12 -8.48 -2.53
CA ILE A 288 -14.76 -8.73 -3.00
C ILE A 288 -13.77 -8.49 -1.87
N TYR A 289 -13.86 -7.34 -1.21
CA TYR A 289 -12.93 -6.98 -0.15
C TYR A 289 -12.99 -7.97 1.02
N GLU A 290 -14.20 -8.34 1.45
CA GLU A 290 -14.42 -9.33 2.50
C GLU A 290 -13.86 -10.71 2.12
N ASN A 291 -14.07 -11.16 0.87
CA ASN A 291 -13.50 -12.41 0.38
C ASN A 291 -11.98 -12.40 0.44
N GLN A 292 -11.34 -11.29 0.00
CA GLN A 292 -9.89 -11.17 0.02
C GLN A 292 -9.33 -11.10 1.46
N ILE A 293 -10.03 -10.45 2.39
CA ILE A 293 -9.69 -10.48 3.83
C ILE A 293 -9.74 -11.92 4.37
N LYS A 294 -10.82 -12.65 4.10
CA LYS A 294 -10.96 -14.05 4.53
C LYS A 294 -9.83 -14.93 4.00
N LEU A 295 -9.43 -14.71 2.75
CA LEU A 295 -8.28 -15.41 2.15
C LEU A 295 -6.98 -15.13 2.91
N VAL A 296 -6.67 -13.87 3.18
CA VAL A 296 -5.48 -13.46 3.96
C VAL A 296 -5.52 -14.09 5.35
N LEU A 297 -6.61 -13.93 6.09
CA LEU A 297 -6.76 -14.46 7.44
C LEU A 297 -6.63 -15.98 7.48
N THR A 298 -7.10 -16.68 6.44
CA THR A 298 -6.99 -18.15 6.35
C THR A 298 -5.55 -18.59 6.15
N LEU A 299 -4.76 -17.86 5.37
CA LEU A 299 -3.36 -18.18 5.13
C LEU A 299 -2.47 -17.98 6.37
N PHE A 300 -2.85 -17.07 7.27
CA PHE A 300 -2.07 -16.75 8.48
C PHE A 300 -2.67 -17.32 9.78
N LYS A 301 -3.63 -18.23 9.68
CA LYS A 301 -4.12 -19.00 10.83
C LYS A 301 -3.04 -19.94 11.34
#